data_49bcde5b2b0cbbcc08e2f340f5258d77
#
_entry.id   49bcde5b2b0cbbcc08e2f340f5258d77
#
_cell.length_a   1.000
_cell.length_b   1.000
_cell.length_c   1.000
_cell.angle_alpha   90.00
_cell.angle_beta   90.00
_cell.angle_gamma   90.00
#
_symmetry.space_group_name_H-M   'P 1'
#
loop_
_entity.id
_entity.type
_entity.pdbx_description
1 polymer ?
#
loop_
_entity_poly.entity_id
_entity_poly.type
_entity_poly.pdbx_seq_one_letter_code
_entity_poly.pdbx_strand_id
1 'polypeptide(L)'
;IKASNGNGFYYAVSSAMLGLPVASKAIKVVMEDESFPKTASIIRAIWLAGFPEYARLEAFKRIREMTSSDILALSKLDTYLAIRLATRKYGYGSLVYSAVAFPKPYRDIVERASNTYGISPALIYAVMRQESLFDTYAISVAGAKGLMQLLDGTAQYVARREGIRIKNLFHPETNILLGVAYLRYLLDMWNGDLVRALASYNAGPTRVKDWNSTEDVYLFIETVPIAETRNYVKRVLYNYYVYSDLLK
;
A
#
# COMPACT_ATOMS: atom_id res chain seq x y z
N ILE A 1 1.23 23.04 3.41
CA ILE A 1 1.23 22.76 1.96
C ILE A 1 0.14 21.75 1.71
N LYS A 2 -0.94 22.17 1.03
CA LYS A 2 -2.09 21.34 0.71
C LYS A 2 -1.67 20.23 -0.26
N ALA A 3 -1.84 18.97 0.13
CA ALA A 3 -1.70 17.83 -0.74
C ALA A 3 -2.85 17.84 -1.76
N SER A 4 -2.67 18.53 -2.88
CA SER A 4 -3.54 18.46 -4.03
C SER A 4 -2.89 17.60 -5.12
N ASN A 5 -3.58 16.56 -5.53
CA ASN A 5 -3.47 15.81 -6.78
C ASN A 5 -2.12 15.90 -7.55
N GLY A 6 -1.15 15.04 -7.21
CA GLY A 6 0.13 14.96 -7.90
C GLY A 6 1.29 15.73 -7.25
N ASN A 7 1.02 16.76 -6.46
CA ASN A 7 2.08 17.56 -5.80
C ASN A 7 2.79 16.84 -4.65
N GLY A 8 2.21 15.77 -4.10
CA GLY A 8 2.83 14.99 -3.03
C GLY A 8 4.12 14.29 -3.47
N PHE A 9 4.19 13.81 -4.71
CA PHE A 9 5.39 13.15 -5.24
C PHE A 9 6.59 14.11 -5.29
N TYR A 10 6.44 15.28 -5.92
CA TYR A 10 7.54 16.25 -6.02
C TYR A 10 7.96 16.80 -4.68
N TYR A 11 7.02 17.03 -3.76
CA TYR A 11 7.32 17.37 -2.38
C TYR A 11 8.17 16.30 -1.70
N ALA A 12 7.77 15.02 -1.82
CA ALA A 12 8.50 13.91 -1.22
C ALA A 12 9.91 13.76 -1.79
N VAL A 13 10.06 13.86 -3.11
CA VAL A 13 11.36 13.82 -3.79
C VAL A 13 12.24 14.97 -3.32
N SER A 14 11.74 16.20 -3.35
CA SER A 14 12.51 17.39 -2.93
C SER A 14 12.92 17.31 -1.46
N SER A 15 12.01 16.87 -0.58
CA SER A 15 12.30 16.69 0.84
C SER A 15 13.36 15.62 1.07
N ALA A 16 13.26 14.47 0.39
CA ALA A 16 14.24 13.40 0.49
C ALA A 16 15.62 13.84 -0.01
N MET A 17 15.70 14.59 -1.12
CA MET A 17 16.95 15.14 -1.65
C MET A 17 17.61 16.15 -0.69
N LEU A 18 16.80 16.87 0.08
CA LEU A 18 17.27 17.85 1.08
C LEU A 18 17.48 17.24 2.47
N GLY A 19 17.29 15.92 2.64
CA GLY A 19 17.37 15.26 3.94
C GLY A 19 16.27 15.68 4.92
N LEU A 20 15.18 16.28 4.42
CA LEU A 20 14.04 16.70 5.23
C LEU A 20 13.04 15.57 5.40
N PRO A 21 12.32 15.48 6.54
CA PRO A 21 11.30 14.46 6.73
C PRO A 21 10.13 14.65 5.75
N VAL A 22 9.73 13.57 5.10
CA VAL A 22 8.57 13.52 4.19
C VAL A 22 7.29 13.28 4.99
N ALA A 23 7.36 12.43 6.01
CA ALA A 23 6.26 12.21 6.92
C ALA A 23 6.09 13.41 7.85
N SER A 24 4.90 14.02 7.87
CA SER A 24 4.53 14.86 9.02
C SER A 24 4.61 13.99 10.27
N LYS A 25 5.18 14.52 11.38
CA LYS A 25 5.28 13.81 12.65
C LYS A 25 3.98 13.06 12.91
N ALA A 26 4.05 11.73 12.90
CA ALA A 26 2.88 10.91 13.18
C ALA A 26 2.36 11.31 14.57
N ILE A 27 1.17 11.86 14.60
CA ILE A 27 0.51 12.18 15.86
C ILE A 27 0.22 10.82 16.48
N LYS A 28 0.94 10.51 17.56
CA LYS A 28 0.56 9.40 18.43
C LYS A 28 -0.78 9.81 19.06
N VAL A 29 -1.87 9.38 18.44
CA VAL A 29 -3.16 9.40 19.09
C VAL A 29 -3.12 8.27 20.09
N VAL A 30 -2.85 8.62 21.33
CA VAL A 30 -2.95 7.70 22.46
C VAL A 30 -4.43 7.46 22.69
N MET A 31 -4.90 6.25 22.40
CA MET A 31 -6.20 5.79 22.85
C MET A 31 -6.06 5.46 24.34
N GLU A 32 -6.55 6.31 25.19
CA GLU A 32 -6.51 6.12 26.64
C GLU A 32 -7.44 5.01 27.15
N ASP A 33 -8.34 4.51 26.30
CA ASP A 33 -9.32 3.48 26.64
C ASP A 33 -9.28 2.30 25.67
N GLU A 34 -9.19 1.07 26.19
CA GLU A 34 -9.27 -0.16 25.39
C GLU A 34 -10.71 -0.48 24.96
N SER A 35 -11.69 0.25 25.44
CA SER A 35 -13.10 0.08 25.05
C SER A 35 -13.33 0.57 23.62
N PHE A 36 -13.93 -0.30 22.80
CA PHE A 36 -14.40 0.13 21.49
C PHE A 36 -15.58 1.09 21.66
N PRO A 37 -15.57 2.25 21.01
CA PRO A 37 -16.71 3.15 20.97
C PRO A 37 -17.97 2.44 20.44
N LYS A 38 -19.15 2.92 20.81
CA LYS A 38 -20.43 2.24 20.53
C LYS A 38 -20.62 1.84 19.08
N THR A 39 -20.36 2.74 18.13
CA THR A 39 -20.53 2.47 16.70
C THR A 39 -19.47 1.49 16.20
N ALA A 40 -18.21 1.64 16.60
CA ALA A 40 -17.14 0.69 16.26
C ALA A 40 -17.39 -0.71 16.85
N SER A 41 -18.01 -0.82 18.03
CA SER A 41 -18.37 -2.09 18.66
C SER A 41 -19.38 -2.89 17.83
N ILE A 42 -20.35 -2.23 17.22
CA ILE A 42 -21.33 -2.87 16.32
C ILE A 42 -20.60 -3.45 15.10
N ILE A 43 -19.76 -2.66 14.48
CA ILE A 43 -18.97 -3.07 13.29
C ILE A 43 -18.04 -4.24 13.64
N ARG A 44 -17.37 -4.16 14.79
CA ARG A 44 -16.52 -5.23 15.32
C ARG A 44 -17.30 -6.54 15.51
N ALA A 45 -18.49 -6.46 16.08
CA ALA A 45 -19.32 -7.66 16.30
C ALA A 45 -19.68 -8.36 15.00
N ILE A 46 -20.07 -7.61 13.96
CA ILE A 46 -20.37 -8.16 12.62
C ILE A 46 -19.11 -8.79 12.01
N TRP A 47 -17.96 -8.11 12.13
CA TRP A 47 -16.68 -8.62 11.65
C TRP A 47 -16.29 -9.94 12.30
N LEU A 48 -16.34 -10.00 13.65
CA LEU A 48 -15.98 -11.20 14.41
C LEU A 48 -16.96 -12.36 14.21
N ALA A 49 -18.21 -12.07 13.82
CA ALA A 49 -19.18 -13.09 13.40
C ALA A 49 -18.86 -13.70 12.03
N GLY A 50 -17.78 -13.29 11.35
CA GLY A 50 -17.36 -13.84 10.05
C GLY A 50 -17.94 -13.12 8.84
N PHE A 51 -18.50 -11.91 8.99
CA PHE A 51 -19.11 -11.13 7.93
C PHE A 51 -18.37 -9.81 7.64
N PRO A 52 -17.08 -9.84 7.23
CA PRO A 52 -16.29 -8.62 7.05
C PRO A 52 -16.88 -7.65 6.01
N GLU A 53 -17.44 -8.14 4.91
CA GLU A 53 -18.04 -7.30 3.88
C GLU A 53 -19.29 -6.57 4.39
N TYR A 54 -20.11 -7.25 5.19
CA TYR A 54 -21.28 -6.62 5.83
C TYR A 54 -20.84 -5.59 6.89
N ALA A 55 -19.78 -5.87 7.64
CA ALA A 55 -19.19 -4.92 8.58
C ALA A 55 -18.73 -3.64 7.86
N ARG A 56 -18.07 -3.77 6.70
CA ARG A 56 -17.66 -2.63 5.86
C ARG A 56 -18.86 -1.84 5.36
N LEU A 57 -19.89 -2.51 4.83
CA LEU A 57 -21.12 -1.86 4.38
C LEU A 57 -21.81 -1.10 5.52
N GLU A 58 -21.95 -1.71 6.69
CA GLU A 58 -22.57 -1.11 7.85
C GLU A 58 -21.78 0.11 8.35
N ALA A 59 -20.44 0.03 8.34
CA ALA A 59 -19.57 1.14 8.69
C ALA A 59 -19.82 2.36 7.75
N PHE A 60 -19.90 2.12 6.44
CA PHE A 60 -20.19 3.22 5.49
C PHE A 60 -21.58 3.81 5.64
N LYS A 61 -22.60 3.01 5.99
CA LYS A 61 -23.95 3.51 6.29
C LYS A 61 -23.93 4.43 7.51
N ARG A 62 -23.16 4.06 8.54
CA ARG A 62 -23.06 4.80 9.80
C ARG A 62 -21.97 5.87 9.83
N ILE A 63 -21.32 6.17 8.71
CA ILE A 63 -20.17 7.09 8.67
C ILE A 63 -20.46 8.47 9.27
N ARG A 64 -21.72 8.96 9.18
CA ARG A 64 -22.12 10.23 9.78
C ARG A 64 -22.10 10.20 11.31
N GLU A 65 -22.44 9.06 11.90
CA GLU A 65 -22.50 8.83 13.35
C GLU A 65 -21.12 8.56 13.96
N MET A 66 -20.16 8.10 13.15
CA MET A 66 -18.82 7.75 13.62
C MET A 66 -18.03 8.95 14.09
N THR A 67 -17.31 8.77 15.16
CA THR A 67 -16.30 9.71 15.67
C THR A 67 -14.90 9.37 15.12
N SER A 68 -13.92 10.21 15.42
CA SER A 68 -12.51 9.89 15.15
C SER A 68 -12.07 8.64 15.92
N SER A 69 -12.54 8.49 17.18
CA SER A 69 -12.24 7.34 18.03
C SER A 69 -12.79 6.04 17.45
N ASP A 70 -14.00 6.04 16.82
CA ASP A 70 -14.53 4.87 16.14
C ASP A 70 -13.59 4.42 15.00
N ILE A 71 -13.13 5.36 14.17
CA ILE A 71 -12.24 5.04 13.04
C ILE A 71 -10.89 4.54 13.51
N LEU A 72 -10.33 5.15 14.55
CA LEU A 72 -9.07 4.71 15.15
C LEU A 72 -9.19 3.31 15.79
N ALA A 73 -10.30 3.00 16.45
CA ALA A 73 -10.57 1.67 16.98
C ALA A 73 -10.68 0.64 15.84
N LEU A 74 -11.40 0.96 14.76
CA LEU A 74 -11.55 0.08 13.60
C LEU A 74 -10.24 -0.14 12.85
N SER A 75 -9.25 0.76 12.94
CA SER A 75 -7.95 0.56 12.29
C SER A 75 -7.17 -0.65 12.81
N LYS A 76 -7.46 -1.08 14.04
CA LYS A 76 -6.90 -2.31 14.64
C LYS A 76 -7.56 -3.58 14.08
N LEU A 77 -8.75 -3.45 13.48
CA LEU A 77 -9.54 -4.55 12.95
C LEU A 77 -9.39 -4.67 11.43
N ASP A 78 -9.58 -3.57 10.73
CA ASP A 78 -9.56 -3.48 9.28
C ASP A 78 -8.89 -2.17 8.82
N THR A 79 -7.64 -2.29 8.45
CA THR A 79 -6.80 -1.19 7.98
C THR A 79 -7.39 -0.49 6.75
N TYR A 80 -7.86 -1.27 5.76
CA TYR A 80 -8.51 -0.75 4.56
C TYR A 80 -9.73 0.09 4.91
N LEU A 81 -10.62 -0.45 5.74
CA LEU A 81 -11.83 0.23 6.17
C LEU A 81 -11.53 1.55 6.86
N ALA A 82 -10.58 1.56 7.80
CA ALA A 82 -10.22 2.76 8.55
C ALA A 82 -9.68 3.87 7.64
N ILE A 83 -8.79 3.54 6.70
CA ILE A 83 -8.27 4.52 5.72
C ILE A 83 -9.41 5.09 4.88
N ARG A 84 -10.31 4.24 4.39
CA ARG A 84 -11.45 4.64 3.57
C ARG A 84 -12.44 5.54 4.31
N LEU A 85 -12.76 5.20 5.56
CA LEU A 85 -13.64 5.99 6.42
C LEU A 85 -13.01 7.35 6.76
N ALA A 86 -11.74 7.37 7.15
CA ALA A 86 -11.02 8.61 7.45
C ALA A 86 -10.96 9.54 6.23
N THR A 87 -10.63 8.98 5.05
CA THR A 87 -10.61 9.75 3.80
C THR A 87 -11.97 10.35 3.48
N ARG A 88 -13.03 9.55 3.58
CA ARG A 88 -14.38 9.97 3.19
C ARG A 88 -15.00 10.98 4.16
N LYS A 89 -14.76 10.82 5.47
CA LYS A 89 -15.36 11.68 6.49
C LYS A 89 -14.58 12.95 6.74
N TYR A 90 -13.26 12.86 6.81
CA TYR A 90 -12.37 13.95 7.23
C TYR A 90 -11.49 14.50 6.10
N GLY A 91 -11.38 13.78 4.99
CA GLY A 91 -10.53 14.15 3.86
C GLY A 91 -9.04 13.84 4.06
N TYR A 92 -8.32 13.91 2.94
CA TYR A 92 -6.85 13.77 2.92
C TYR A 92 -6.20 14.91 3.71
N GLY A 93 -5.15 14.59 4.49
CA GLY A 93 -4.42 15.58 5.28
C GLY A 93 -5.04 15.95 6.63
N SER A 94 -6.21 15.40 6.98
CA SER A 94 -6.74 15.51 8.34
C SER A 94 -5.90 14.72 9.34
N LEU A 95 -5.97 15.10 10.63
CA LEU A 95 -5.27 14.37 11.70
C LEU A 95 -5.71 12.91 11.78
N VAL A 96 -7.02 12.67 11.64
CA VAL A 96 -7.57 11.30 11.66
C VAL A 96 -7.07 10.49 10.47
N TYR A 97 -7.04 11.06 9.27
CA TYR A 97 -6.45 10.40 8.11
C TYR A 97 -4.96 10.11 8.34
N SER A 98 -4.20 11.09 8.82
CA SER A 98 -2.76 10.94 9.05
C SER A 98 -2.45 9.84 10.06
N ALA A 99 -3.32 9.64 11.06
CA ALA A 99 -3.16 8.60 12.07
C ALA A 99 -3.34 7.16 11.53
N VAL A 100 -4.12 6.98 10.46
CA VAL A 100 -4.42 5.65 9.88
C VAL A 100 -3.85 5.42 8.49
N ALA A 101 -3.31 6.45 7.83
CA ALA A 101 -2.97 6.41 6.41
C ALA A 101 -1.76 5.53 6.06
N PHE A 102 -0.82 5.36 6.99
CA PHE A 102 0.43 4.62 6.79
C PHE A 102 0.65 3.55 7.86
N PRO A 103 -0.27 2.58 7.96
CA PRO A 103 -0.16 1.47 8.90
C PRO A 103 0.95 0.49 8.48
N LYS A 104 1.35 -0.37 9.40
CA LYS A 104 2.37 -1.40 9.19
C LYS A 104 1.81 -2.79 9.57
N PRO A 105 0.75 -3.27 8.88
CA PRO A 105 0.20 -4.59 9.14
C PRO A 105 1.15 -5.69 8.64
N TYR A 106 0.95 -6.92 9.12
CA TYR A 106 1.73 -8.12 8.71
C TYR A 106 3.24 -7.97 8.91
N ARG A 107 3.66 -7.28 9.97
CA ARG A 107 5.05 -6.89 10.22
C ARG A 107 6.02 -8.06 10.10
N ASP A 108 5.73 -9.17 10.78
CA ASP A 108 6.61 -10.34 10.80
C ASP A 108 6.79 -10.96 9.41
N ILE A 109 5.71 -10.95 8.59
CA ILE A 109 5.76 -11.45 7.21
C ILE A 109 6.59 -10.51 6.34
N VAL A 110 6.38 -9.20 6.49
CA VAL A 110 7.13 -8.17 5.74
C VAL A 110 8.62 -8.22 6.10
N GLU A 111 8.97 -8.36 7.37
CA GLU A 111 10.36 -8.48 7.82
C GLU A 111 11.02 -9.75 7.27
N ARG A 112 10.33 -10.90 7.31
CA ARG A 112 10.84 -12.14 6.68
C ARG A 112 11.05 -11.99 5.17
N ALA A 113 10.06 -11.44 4.46
CA ALA A 113 10.17 -11.20 3.02
C ALA A 113 11.30 -10.22 2.69
N SER A 114 11.44 -9.14 3.47
CA SER A 114 12.53 -8.17 3.37
C SER A 114 13.90 -8.84 3.47
N ASN A 115 14.11 -9.65 4.52
CA ASN A 115 15.36 -10.34 4.76
C ASN A 115 15.66 -11.38 3.66
N THR A 116 14.64 -12.10 3.19
CA THR A 116 14.79 -13.14 2.16
C THR A 116 15.18 -12.55 0.80
N TYR A 117 14.57 -11.44 0.41
CA TYR A 117 14.72 -10.87 -0.94
C TYR A 117 15.55 -9.58 -0.99
N GLY A 118 16.06 -9.10 0.14
CA GLY A 118 16.84 -7.86 0.20
C GLY A 118 16.05 -6.62 -0.24
N ILE A 119 14.72 -6.61 0.00
CA ILE A 119 13.84 -5.49 -0.32
C ILE A 119 13.50 -4.73 0.96
N SER A 120 13.70 -3.41 0.96
CA SER A 120 13.35 -2.57 2.11
C SER A 120 11.90 -2.78 2.56
N PRO A 121 11.60 -2.94 3.87
CA PRO A 121 10.24 -2.98 4.38
C PRO A 121 9.42 -1.78 3.96
N ALA A 122 10.02 -0.60 3.86
CA ALA A 122 9.37 0.63 3.40
C ALA A 122 8.83 0.48 1.97
N LEU A 123 9.59 -0.16 1.08
CA LEU A 123 9.16 -0.38 -0.29
C LEU A 123 8.04 -1.43 -0.37
N ILE A 124 8.12 -2.48 0.43
CA ILE A 124 7.05 -3.51 0.51
C ILE A 124 5.73 -2.87 0.94
N TYR A 125 5.73 -2.09 2.03
CA TYR A 125 4.55 -1.36 2.48
C TYR A 125 4.04 -0.36 1.45
N ALA A 126 4.94 0.33 0.75
CA ALA A 126 4.58 1.29 -0.29
C ALA A 126 3.81 0.66 -1.45
N VAL A 127 4.27 -0.51 -1.91
CA VAL A 127 3.60 -1.28 -2.96
C VAL A 127 2.26 -1.82 -2.45
N MET A 128 2.22 -2.52 -1.31
CA MET A 128 0.97 -3.03 -0.73
C MET A 128 -0.09 -1.92 -0.56
N ARG A 129 0.34 -0.75 -0.09
CA ARG A 129 -0.55 0.39 0.08
C ARG A 129 -1.12 0.88 -1.25
N GLN A 130 -0.31 0.96 -2.29
CA GLN A 130 -0.74 1.41 -3.62
C GLN A 130 -1.64 0.37 -4.29
N GLU A 131 -1.35 -0.92 -4.13
CA GLU A 131 -2.05 -2.01 -4.78
C GLU A 131 -3.45 -2.25 -4.20
N SER A 132 -3.56 -2.34 -2.88
CA SER A 132 -4.79 -2.79 -2.23
C SER A 132 -5.28 -1.91 -1.07
N LEU A 133 -4.51 -0.90 -0.65
CA LEU A 133 -4.68 -0.26 0.66
C LEU A 133 -4.75 -1.29 1.81
N PHE A 134 -3.98 -2.37 1.69
CA PHE A 134 -3.95 -3.50 2.64
C PHE A 134 -5.22 -4.34 2.68
N ASP A 135 -6.06 -4.29 1.65
CA ASP A 135 -7.20 -5.19 1.53
C ASP A 135 -6.75 -6.57 1.05
N THR A 136 -6.79 -7.53 1.97
CA THR A 136 -6.40 -8.92 1.71
C THR A 136 -7.26 -9.57 0.62
N TYR A 137 -8.51 -9.16 0.48
CA TYR A 137 -9.46 -9.74 -0.46
C TYR A 137 -9.66 -8.89 -1.72
N ALA A 138 -8.81 -7.89 -1.94
CA ALA A 138 -8.90 -7.05 -3.12
C ALA A 138 -8.79 -7.87 -4.41
N ILE A 139 -9.69 -7.57 -5.35
CA ILE A 139 -9.66 -8.11 -6.73
C ILE A 139 -9.81 -6.93 -7.68
N SER A 140 -8.86 -6.78 -8.60
CA SER A 140 -8.92 -5.76 -9.64
C SER A 140 -9.81 -6.21 -10.82
N VAL A 141 -10.16 -5.27 -11.68
CA VAL A 141 -10.91 -5.57 -12.93
C VAL A 141 -10.13 -6.56 -13.81
N ALA A 142 -8.80 -6.53 -13.79
CA ALA A 142 -7.94 -7.46 -14.51
C ALA A 142 -7.77 -8.81 -13.81
N GLY A 143 -8.40 -9.02 -12.64
CA GLY A 143 -8.30 -10.26 -11.87
C GLY A 143 -7.05 -10.38 -11.00
N ALA A 144 -6.31 -9.28 -10.78
CA ALA A 144 -5.21 -9.27 -9.82
C ALA A 144 -5.74 -9.39 -8.38
N LYS A 145 -5.06 -10.14 -7.51
CA LYS A 145 -5.57 -10.60 -6.22
C LYS A 145 -4.69 -10.21 -5.05
N GLY A 146 -5.33 -9.84 -3.94
CA GLY A 146 -4.74 -9.72 -2.62
C GLY A 146 -3.90 -8.48 -2.40
N LEU A 147 -3.08 -8.52 -1.34
CA LEU A 147 -2.33 -7.37 -0.81
C LEU A 147 -1.41 -6.70 -1.83
N MET A 148 -0.74 -7.49 -2.67
CA MET A 148 0.21 -7.02 -3.67
C MET A 148 -0.33 -7.18 -5.11
N GLN A 149 -1.63 -7.44 -5.28
CA GLN A 149 -2.35 -7.48 -6.55
C GLN A 149 -1.65 -8.34 -7.63
N LEU A 150 -1.49 -9.62 -7.32
CA LEU A 150 -0.85 -10.54 -8.26
C LEU A 150 -1.87 -11.17 -9.22
N LEU A 151 -1.56 -11.13 -10.50
CA LEU A 151 -2.25 -11.94 -11.51
C LEU A 151 -1.88 -13.43 -11.34
N ASP A 152 -2.82 -14.33 -11.60
CA ASP A 152 -2.59 -15.79 -11.47
C ASP A 152 -1.36 -16.26 -12.25
N GLY A 153 -1.16 -15.77 -13.48
CA GLY A 153 -0.01 -16.12 -14.31
C GLY A 153 1.33 -15.64 -13.71
N THR A 154 1.36 -14.42 -13.20
CA THR A 154 2.54 -13.87 -12.52
C THR A 154 2.84 -14.66 -11.24
N ALA A 155 1.83 -14.93 -10.43
CA ALA A 155 1.98 -15.70 -9.20
C ALA A 155 2.52 -17.11 -9.48
N GLN A 156 2.00 -17.80 -10.49
CA GLN A 156 2.46 -19.14 -10.89
C GLN A 156 3.90 -19.12 -11.43
N TYR A 157 4.26 -18.09 -12.21
CA TYR A 157 5.63 -17.93 -12.71
C TYR A 157 6.62 -17.77 -11.56
N VAL A 158 6.34 -16.85 -10.63
CA VAL A 158 7.20 -16.59 -9.47
C VAL A 158 7.25 -17.81 -8.54
N ALA A 159 6.11 -18.43 -8.27
CA ALA A 159 6.03 -19.60 -7.42
C ALA A 159 6.89 -20.76 -7.91
N ARG A 160 6.90 -21.02 -9.22
CA ARG A 160 7.77 -22.04 -9.84
C ARG A 160 9.24 -21.69 -9.71
N ARG A 161 9.59 -20.42 -9.93
CA ARG A 161 10.96 -19.94 -9.85
C ARG A 161 11.53 -20.03 -8.44
N GLU A 162 10.71 -19.68 -7.43
CA GLU A 162 11.14 -19.59 -6.02
C GLU A 162 10.83 -20.85 -5.22
N GLY A 163 10.24 -21.89 -5.82
CA GLY A 163 9.82 -23.10 -5.10
C GLY A 163 8.70 -22.86 -4.08
N ILE A 164 7.91 -21.79 -4.23
CA ILE A 164 6.83 -21.43 -3.32
C ILE A 164 5.55 -22.15 -3.72
N ARG A 165 4.90 -22.85 -2.77
CA ARG A 165 3.59 -23.45 -3.01
C ARG A 165 2.48 -22.43 -2.85
N ILE A 166 1.70 -22.19 -3.91
CA ILE A 166 0.49 -21.37 -3.84
C ILE A 166 -0.62 -22.16 -3.17
N LYS A 167 -1.03 -21.73 -1.97
CA LYS A 167 -2.24 -22.23 -1.29
C LYS A 167 -3.46 -21.43 -1.74
N ASN A 168 -3.37 -20.10 -1.60
CA ASN A 168 -4.41 -19.14 -1.94
C ASN A 168 -3.76 -17.75 -2.05
N LEU A 169 -4.07 -17.01 -3.12
CA LEU A 169 -3.54 -15.63 -3.30
C LEU A 169 -4.17 -14.59 -2.36
N PHE A 170 -5.24 -14.93 -1.67
CA PHE A 170 -5.78 -14.09 -0.59
C PHE A 170 -5.12 -14.37 0.77
N HIS A 171 -4.27 -15.39 0.87
CA HIS A 171 -3.51 -15.65 2.09
C HIS A 171 -2.35 -14.63 2.20
N PRO A 172 -2.27 -13.82 3.27
CA PRO A 172 -1.32 -12.72 3.37
C PRO A 172 0.13 -13.14 3.14
N GLU A 173 0.58 -14.20 3.79
CA GLU A 173 1.96 -14.67 3.66
C GLU A 173 2.29 -15.10 2.22
N THR A 174 1.42 -15.88 1.60
CA THR A 174 1.61 -16.31 0.21
C THR A 174 1.68 -15.13 -0.75
N ASN A 175 0.76 -14.17 -0.59
CA ASN A 175 0.67 -13.01 -1.47
C ASN A 175 1.86 -12.07 -1.30
N ILE A 176 2.25 -11.77 -0.06
CA ILE A 176 3.41 -10.90 0.24
C ILE A 176 4.70 -11.53 -0.28
N LEU A 177 4.97 -12.80 0.04
CA LEU A 177 6.20 -13.47 -0.40
C LEU A 177 6.31 -13.50 -1.93
N LEU A 178 5.25 -13.88 -2.64
CA LEU A 178 5.25 -13.90 -4.10
C LEU A 178 5.39 -12.49 -4.71
N GLY A 179 4.71 -11.50 -4.13
CA GLY A 179 4.79 -10.11 -4.61
C GLY A 179 6.16 -9.49 -4.41
N VAL A 180 6.81 -9.76 -3.27
CA VAL A 180 8.16 -9.28 -2.98
C VAL A 180 9.19 -10.00 -3.86
N ALA A 181 9.05 -11.31 -4.06
CA ALA A 181 9.88 -12.07 -4.99
C ALA A 181 9.76 -11.55 -6.43
N TYR A 182 8.54 -11.21 -6.87
CA TYR A 182 8.32 -10.60 -8.18
C TYR A 182 8.98 -9.22 -8.28
N LEU A 183 8.84 -8.40 -7.24
CA LEU A 183 9.50 -7.09 -7.19
C LEU A 183 11.03 -7.22 -7.24
N ARG A 184 11.60 -8.21 -6.53
CA ARG A 184 13.04 -8.52 -6.62
C ARG A 184 13.45 -8.92 -8.04
N TYR A 185 12.71 -9.83 -8.65
CA TYR A 185 12.94 -10.22 -10.05
C TYR A 185 12.95 -9.01 -11.00
N LEU A 186 12.03 -8.07 -10.84
CA LEU A 186 11.99 -6.86 -11.66
C LEU A 186 13.16 -5.92 -11.38
N LEU A 187 13.56 -5.75 -10.12
CA LEU A 187 14.74 -4.96 -9.77
C LEU A 187 16.02 -5.56 -10.36
N ASP A 188 16.17 -6.88 -10.34
CA ASP A 188 17.31 -7.56 -10.97
C ASP A 188 17.32 -7.39 -12.49
N MET A 189 16.15 -7.50 -13.12
CA MET A 189 15.97 -7.29 -14.56
C MET A 189 16.41 -5.89 -15.00
N TRP A 190 16.19 -4.89 -14.13
CA TRP A 190 16.51 -3.48 -14.40
C TRP A 190 17.77 -2.99 -13.69
N ASN A 191 18.68 -3.89 -13.30
CA ASN A 191 19.96 -3.55 -12.65
C ASN A 191 19.80 -2.61 -11.43
N GLY A 192 18.72 -2.77 -10.66
CA GLY A 192 18.40 -1.96 -9.50
C GLY A 192 17.63 -0.67 -9.78
N ASP A 193 17.28 -0.38 -11.04
CA ASP A 193 16.43 0.79 -11.38
C ASP A 193 15.02 0.59 -10.82
N LEU A 194 14.78 1.22 -9.67
CA LEU A 194 13.51 1.14 -8.95
C LEU A 194 12.33 1.66 -9.80
N VAL A 195 12.55 2.71 -10.58
CA VAL A 195 11.46 3.35 -11.34
C VAL A 195 11.00 2.44 -12.47
N ARG A 196 11.93 1.84 -13.21
CA ARG A 196 11.60 0.87 -14.27
C ARG A 196 11.03 -0.42 -13.69
N ALA A 197 11.51 -0.87 -12.52
CA ALA A 197 10.93 -2.01 -11.82
C ALA A 197 9.48 -1.76 -11.39
N LEU A 198 9.17 -0.61 -10.82
CA LEU A 198 7.81 -0.23 -10.45
C LEU A 198 6.90 -0.06 -11.67
N ALA A 199 7.38 0.56 -12.73
CA ALA A 199 6.65 0.66 -13.99
C ALA A 199 6.33 -0.73 -14.56
N SER A 200 7.30 -1.66 -14.48
CA SER A 200 7.14 -3.06 -14.92
C SER A 200 6.18 -3.84 -14.04
N TYR A 201 6.15 -3.56 -12.75
CA TYR A 201 5.21 -4.18 -11.82
C TYR A 201 3.76 -3.90 -12.22
N ASN A 202 3.46 -2.66 -12.60
CA ASN A 202 2.11 -2.23 -12.98
C ASN A 202 1.77 -2.55 -14.46
N ALA A 203 2.65 -2.22 -15.40
CA ALA A 203 2.36 -2.34 -16.83
C ALA A 203 2.86 -3.64 -17.49
N GLY A 204 3.70 -4.40 -16.79
CA GLY A 204 4.41 -5.55 -17.32
C GLY A 204 5.77 -5.19 -17.93
N PRO A 205 6.81 -6.02 -17.71
CA PRO A 205 8.19 -5.71 -18.13
C PRO A 205 8.38 -5.63 -19.65
N THR A 206 7.64 -6.40 -20.42
CA THR A 206 7.73 -6.37 -21.90
C THR A 206 7.37 -4.99 -22.45
N ARG A 207 6.31 -4.36 -21.95
CA ARG A 207 5.93 -3.01 -22.37
C ARG A 207 6.96 -1.96 -21.99
N VAL A 208 7.52 -2.07 -20.77
CA VAL A 208 8.47 -1.08 -20.27
C VAL A 208 9.79 -1.11 -21.05
N LYS A 209 10.19 -2.26 -21.59
CA LYS A 209 11.37 -2.39 -22.47
C LYS A 209 11.26 -1.55 -23.75
N ASP A 210 10.04 -1.36 -24.24
CA ASP A 210 9.78 -0.59 -25.47
C ASP A 210 9.66 0.92 -25.21
N TRP A 211 9.68 1.35 -23.94
CA TRP A 211 9.57 2.77 -23.60
C TRP A 211 10.92 3.47 -23.71
N ASN A 212 10.86 4.80 -23.87
CA ASN A 212 12.03 5.64 -24.05
C ASN A 212 13.12 5.38 -23.00
N SER A 213 14.34 5.10 -23.44
CA SER A 213 15.49 4.80 -22.58
C SER A 213 16.26 6.10 -22.29
N THR A 214 15.80 6.89 -21.32
CA THR A 214 16.59 7.99 -20.78
C THR A 214 17.27 7.56 -19.48
N GLU A 215 18.47 8.08 -19.21
CA GLU A 215 19.17 7.90 -17.93
C GLU A 215 18.58 8.80 -16.83
N ASP A 216 17.93 9.89 -17.22
CA ASP A 216 17.22 10.77 -16.29
C ASP A 216 15.92 10.09 -15.81
N VAL A 217 15.94 9.64 -14.55
CA VAL A 217 14.84 8.93 -13.88
C VAL A 217 13.57 9.78 -13.83
N TYR A 218 13.69 11.08 -13.63
CA TYR A 218 12.54 11.98 -13.54
C TYR A 218 11.93 12.24 -14.92
N LEU A 219 12.77 12.41 -15.92
CA LEU A 219 12.32 12.51 -17.30
C LEU A 219 11.64 11.21 -17.75
N PHE A 220 12.19 10.04 -17.38
CA PHE A 220 11.55 8.77 -17.65
C PHE A 220 10.13 8.72 -17.04
N ILE A 221 9.97 9.08 -15.74
CA ILE A 221 8.66 9.07 -15.10
C ILE A 221 7.64 9.92 -15.88
N GLU A 222 8.03 11.14 -16.27
CA GLU A 222 7.13 12.05 -16.99
C GLU A 222 6.79 11.58 -18.40
N THR A 223 7.68 10.84 -19.05
CA THR A 223 7.49 10.32 -20.41
C THR A 223 6.86 8.93 -20.46
N VAL A 224 6.56 8.30 -19.32
CA VAL A 224 5.79 7.04 -19.29
C VAL A 224 4.47 7.21 -20.03
N PRO A 225 4.26 6.46 -21.15
CA PRO A 225 3.13 6.73 -22.05
C PRO A 225 1.77 6.38 -21.44
N ILE A 226 1.73 5.44 -20.50
CA ILE A 226 0.50 5.00 -19.82
C ILE A 226 0.30 5.87 -18.56
N ALA A 227 -0.70 6.73 -18.59
CA ALA A 227 -0.99 7.65 -17.48
C ALA A 227 -1.24 6.94 -16.15
N GLU A 228 -1.87 5.78 -16.16
CA GLU A 228 -2.08 4.95 -14.97
C GLU A 228 -0.75 4.54 -14.36
N THR A 229 0.17 3.99 -15.17
CA THR A 229 1.50 3.54 -14.73
C THR A 229 2.37 4.71 -14.26
N ARG A 230 2.33 5.85 -14.97
CA ARG A 230 3.02 7.06 -14.54
C ARG A 230 2.57 7.51 -13.15
N ASN A 231 1.27 7.53 -12.92
CA ASN A 231 0.70 7.88 -11.61
C ASN A 231 0.99 6.81 -10.54
N TYR A 232 1.00 5.54 -10.93
CA TYR A 232 1.35 4.43 -10.05
C TYR A 232 2.77 4.59 -9.50
N VAL A 233 3.75 4.78 -10.38
CA VAL A 233 5.16 5.00 -10.00
C VAL A 233 5.30 6.17 -9.03
N LYS A 234 4.69 7.32 -9.36
CA LYS A 234 4.72 8.50 -8.48
C LYS A 234 4.13 8.24 -7.10
N ARG A 235 3.01 7.50 -7.02
CA ARG A 235 2.35 7.19 -5.76
C ARG A 235 3.14 6.18 -4.92
N VAL A 236 3.72 5.15 -5.55
CA VAL A 236 4.56 4.18 -4.83
C VAL A 236 5.80 4.87 -4.29
N LEU A 237 6.48 5.71 -5.07
CA LEU A 237 7.65 6.45 -4.60
C LEU A 237 7.31 7.42 -3.46
N TYR A 238 6.19 8.13 -3.55
CA TYR A 238 5.69 8.95 -2.44
C TYR A 238 5.50 8.11 -1.17
N ASN A 239 4.78 6.98 -1.27
CA ASN A 239 4.56 6.08 -0.16
C ASN A 239 5.88 5.55 0.40
N TYR A 240 6.83 5.19 -0.48
CA TYR A 240 8.14 4.69 -0.09
C TYR A 240 8.92 5.70 0.75
N TYR A 241 8.96 6.97 0.33
CA TYR A 241 9.62 8.02 1.11
C TYR A 241 8.95 8.22 2.48
N VAL A 242 7.61 8.21 2.53
CA VAL A 242 6.88 8.32 3.82
C VAL A 242 7.22 7.13 4.73
N TYR A 243 7.14 5.89 4.22
CA TYR A 243 7.48 4.71 5.03
C TYR A 243 8.95 4.66 5.42
N SER A 244 9.86 5.14 4.58
CA SER A 244 11.28 5.23 4.92
C SER A 244 11.52 6.15 6.13
N ASP A 245 10.76 7.23 6.27
CA ASP A 245 10.84 8.09 7.46
C ASP A 245 10.19 7.47 8.69
N LEU A 246 9.08 6.73 8.51
CA LEU A 246 8.32 6.11 9.61
C LEU A 246 8.99 4.84 10.17
N LEU A 247 9.98 4.28 9.48
CA LEU A 247 10.68 3.05 9.85
C LEU A 247 12.13 3.30 10.30
N LYS A 248 12.59 4.55 10.32
CA LYS A 248 13.82 4.98 10.99
C LYS A 248 13.68 4.86 12.50
#